data_f52876eeb7cc93f07953cf8608bdd113
#
_entry.id   f52876eeb7cc93f07953cf8608bdd113
#
_cell.length_a   1.000
_cell.length_b   1.000
_cell.length_c   1.000
_cell.angle_alpha   90.00
_cell.angle_beta   90.00
_cell.angle_gamma   90.00
#
_symmetry.space_group_name_H-M   'P 1'
#
loop_
_entity.id
_entity.type
_entity.pdbx_description
1 polymer ?
#
loop_
_entity_poly.entity_id
_entity_poly.type
_entity_poly.pdbx_seq_one_letter_code
_entity_poly.pdbx_strand_id
1 'polypeptide(L)'
;MSFLKTSRMSLLERLNLHLKLEVALLAEGFASEPGVLQKVGKRFMRVSGQYFVPSSLQEIVLLNVPHKIEGTQVQLRTRYLGSFPAALVRTGIDFIEILVSRQEEEEEELWVLIPLNQVISIEEA
;
A
#
# COMPACT_ATOMS: atom_id res chain seq x y z
N MET A 1 0.94 -9.00 17.81
CA MET A 1 0.96 -7.60 17.35
C MET A 1 -0.25 -6.86 17.90
N SER A 2 -0.08 -5.64 18.31
CA SER A 2 -1.18 -4.79 18.73
C SER A 2 -1.50 -3.79 17.63
N PHE A 3 -2.72 -3.81 17.10
CA PHE A 3 -3.15 -2.84 16.10
C PHE A 3 -3.40 -1.44 16.66
N LEU A 4 -3.39 -1.33 17.97
CA LEU A 4 -3.52 -0.03 18.64
C LEU A 4 -2.18 0.71 18.66
N LYS A 5 -1.08 0.00 18.47
CA LYS A 5 0.25 0.60 18.35
C LYS A 5 0.63 0.72 16.91
N THR A 6 0.78 1.94 16.43
CA THR A 6 1.18 2.21 15.06
C THR A 6 2.56 2.85 15.04
N SER A 7 3.25 2.74 13.91
CA SER A 7 4.45 3.54 13.70
C SER A 7 4.01 5.01 13.56
N ARG A 8 4.92 5.93 13.85
CA ARG A 8 4.64 7.36 13.68
C ARG A 8 4.78 7.82 12.23
N MET A 9 5.05 6.89 11.35
CA MET A 9 5.28 7.19 9.95
C MET A 9 3.96 7.46 9.23
N SER A 10 3.94 8.52 8.42
CA SER A 10 2.83 8.81 7.53
C SER A 10 3.03 8.08 6.20
N LEU A 11 1.95 8.02 5.40
CA LEU A 11 2.01 7.45 4.06
C LEU A 11 3.05 8.17 3.19
N LEU A 12 3.08 9.49 3.24
CA LEU A 12 4.05 10.27 2.45
C LEU A 12 5.48 10.01 2.90
N GLU A 13 5.72 9.88 4.19
CA GLU A 13 7.05 9.52 4.69
C GLU A 13 7.46 8.12 4.22
N ARG A 14 6.51 7.18 4.26
CA ARG A 14 6.78 5.82 3.77
C ARG A 14 7.11 5.82 2.27
N LEU A 15 6.35 6.58 1.49
CA LEU A 15 6.60 6.69 0.05
C LEU A 15 7.95 7.32 -0.25
N ASN A 16 8.38 8.26 0.58
CA ASN A 16 9.68 8.88 0.39
C ASN A 16 10.84 7.88 0.50
N LEU A 17 10.65 6.79 1.25
CA LEU A 17 11.64 5.72 1.32
C LEU A 17 11.70 4.90 0.04
N HIS A 18 10.69 5.01 -0.83
CA HIS A 18 10.62 4.30 -2.10
C HIS A 18 10.89 5.23 -3.29
N LEU A 19 11.44 6.40 -3.03
CA LEU A 19 11.72 7.41 -4.06
C LEU A 19 12.64 6.84 -5.13
N LYS A 20 12.35 7.15 -6.39
CA LYS A 20 13.05 6.69 -7.60
C LYS A 20 12.83 5.23 -7.97
N LEU A 21 12.02 4.51 -7.20
CA LEU A 21 11.63 3.14 -7.52
C LEU A 21 10.24 3.16 -8.17
N GLU A 22 9.85 2.03 -8.75
CA GLU A 22 8.59 1.95 -9.47
C GLU A 22 7.40 1.67 -8.54
N VAL A 23 6.26 2.26 -8.88
CA VAL A 23 4.99 2.02 -8.21
C VAL A 23 3.90 1.83 -9.26
N ALA A 24 2.82 1.16 -8.88
CA ALA A 24 1.60 1.09 -9.68
C ALA A 24 0.44 1.56 -8.80
N LEU A 25 -0.44 2.37 -9.36
CA LEU A 25 -1.50 3.03 -8.60
C LEU A 25 -2.87 2.52 -8.99
N LEU A 26 -3.75 2.39 -8.01
CA LEU A 26 -5.14 2.01 -8.21
C LEU A 26 -6.04 3.01 -7.51
N ALA A 27 -7.04 3.51 -8.21
CA ALA A 27 -8.10 4.36 -7.68
C ALA A 27 -9.41 3.96 -8.32
N GLU A 28 -10.51 4.53 -7.86
CA GLU A 28 -11.81 4.27 -8.49
C GLU A 28 -11.78 4.75 -9.93
N GLY A 29 -12.03 3.83 -10.86
CA GLY A 29 -12.03 4.14 -12.29
C GLY A 29 -10.65 4.40 -12.90
N PHE A 30 -9.58 4.08 -12.17
CA PHE A 30 -8.22 4.36 -12.64
C PHE A 30 -7.24 3.31 -12.16
N ALA A 31 -6.44 2.79 -13.09
CA ALA A 31 -5.33 1.91 -12.77
C ALA A 31 -4.14 2.35 -13.62
N SER A 32 -3.03 2.69 -12.99
CA SER A 32 -1.87 3.16 -13.73
C SER A 32 -0.98 2.00 -14.17
N GLU A 33 -0.24 2.24 -15.25
CA GLU A 33 0.90 1.41 -15.58
C GLU A 33 2.00 1.66 -14.55
N PRO A 34 2.94 0.72 -14.37
CA PRO A 34 4.09 0.97 -13.50
C PRO A 34 4.85 2.22 -13.92
N GLY A 35 5.17 3.06 -12.96
CA GLY A 35 5.90 4.29 -13.20
C GLY A 35 6.81 4.61 -12.04
N VAL A 36 7.84 5.41 -12.31
CA VAL A 36 8.83 5.79 -11.31
C VAL A 36 8.25 6.87 -10.39
N LEU A 37 8.39 6.64 -9.08
CA LEU A 37 8.07 7.65 -8.09
C LEU A 37 9.16 8.71 -8.09
N GLN A 38 8.85 9.87 -8.65
CA GLN A 38 9.82 10.92 -8.95
C GLN A 38 10.04 11.88 -7.79
N LYS A 39 8.96 12.26 -7.11
CA LYS A 39 8.99 13.22 -6.00
C LYS A 39 7.90 12.90 -5.00
N VAL A 40 8.17 13.20 -3.74
CA VAL A 40 7.18 13.12 -2.66
C VAL A 40 7.21 14.43 -1.90
N GLY A 41 6.10 15.13 -1.87
CA GLY A 41 5.94 16.40 -1.15
C GLY A 41 5.08 16.24 0.09
N LYS A 42 4.52 17.34 0.56
CA LYS A 42 3.69 17.34 1.76
C LYS A 42 2.25 16.85 1.51
N ARG A 43 1.77 16.95 0.28
CA ARG A 43 0.40 16.57 -0.08
C ARG A 43 0.34 15.71 -1.34
N PHE A 44 1.34 15.81 -2.19
CA PHE A 44 1.35 15.17 -3.49
C PHE A 44 2.57 14.31 -3.67
N MET A 45 2.42 13.29 -4.50
CA MET A 45 3.56 12.55 -5.05
C MET A 45 3.51 12.68 -6.57
N ARG A 46 4.67 12.63 -7.20
CA ARG A 46 4.77 12.68 -8.66
C ARG A 46 5.17 11.33 -9.19
N VAL A 47 4.35 10.79 -10.08
CA VAL A 47 4.62 9.50 -10.75
C VAL A 47 4.41 9.70 -12.25
N SER A 48 5.44 9.38 -13.03
CA SER A 48 5.38 9.50 -14.49
C SER A 48 4.86 10.86 -14.97
N GLY A 49 5.33 11.93 -14.33
CA GLY A 49 4.97 13.29 -14.71
C GLY A 49 3.63 13.79 -14.19
N GLN A 50 2.86 12.97 -13.48
CA GLN A 50 1.57 13.36 -12.92
C GLN A 50 1.63 13.46 -11.42
N TYR A 51 0.87 14.38 -10.86
CA TYR A 51 0.77 14.56 -9.42
C TYR A 51 -0.48 13.88 -8.88
N PHE A 52 -0.30 13.06 -7.85
CA PHE A 52 -1.38 12.32 -7.22
C PHE A 52 -1.46 12.67 -5.74
N VAL A 53 -2.67 12.63 -5.19
CA VAL A 53 -2.91 12.72 -3.75
C VAL A 53 -2.97 11.28 -3.23
N PRO A 54 -1.95 10.81 -2.49
CA PRO A 54 -1.92 9.40 -2.08
C PRO A 54 -3.16 8.94 -1.31
N SER A 55 -3.72 9.80 -0.46
CA SER A 55 -4.91 9.45 0.31
C SER A 55 -6.18 9.28 -0.53
N SER A 56 -6.17 9.71 -1.79
CA SER A 56 -7.31 9.52 -2.69
C SER A 56 -7.24 8.19 -3.45
N LEU A 57 -6.14 7.47 -3.34
CA LEU A 57 -5.94 6.20 -4.02
C LEU A 57 -6.49 5.05 -3.18
N GLN A 58 -6.76 3.93 -3.84
CA GLN A 58 -7.16 2.69 -3.17
C GLN A 58 -5.93 1.87 -2.78
N GLU A 59 -4.96 1.80 -3.67
CA GLU A 59 -3.73 1.05 -3.44
C GLU A 59 -2.55 1.72 -4.12
N ILE A 60 -1.39 1.59 -3.48
CA ILE A 60 -0.11 1.93 -4.07
C ILE A 60 0.73 0.66 -3.98
N VAL A 61 0.96 0.02 -5.14
CA VAL A 61 1.75 -1.21 -5.20
C VAL A 61 3.22 -0.81 -5.35
N LEU A 62 4.03 -1.28 -4.42
CA LEU A 62 5.47 -1.04 -4.45
C LEU A 62 6.15 -2.13 -5.27
N LEU A 63 6.85 -1.74 -6.31
CA LEU A 63 7.57 -2.66 -7.18
C LEU A 63 9.07 -2.63 -6.83
N ASN A 64 9.77 -3.71 -7.19
CA ASN A 64 11.21 -3.82 -6.98
C ASN A 64 11.63 -3.72 -5.50
N VAL A 65 10.81 -4.27 -4.61
CA VAL A 65 11.14 -4.35 -3.18
C VAL A 65 11.60 -5.77 -2.85
N PRO A 66 12.59 -5.92 -1.95
CA PRO A 66 13.03 -7.24 -1.53
C PRO A 66 11.96 -7.93 -0.69
N HIS A 67 11.67 -9.19 -1.01
CA HIS A 67 10.63 -9.98 -0.35
C HIS A 67 11.21 -10.81 0.80
N LYS A 68 11.56 -10.19 1.89
CA LYS A 68 12.09 -10.91 3.05
C LYS A 68 11.46 -10.48 4.38
N ILE A 69 10.33 -9.79 4.31
CA ILE A 69 9.65 -9.35 5.51
C ILE A 69 8.44 -10.24 5.74
N GLU A 70 8.31 -10.75 6.96
CA GLU A 70 7.14 -11.50 7.38
C GLU A 70 6.15 -10.56 8.00
N GLY A 71 4.87 -10.75 7.68
CA GLY A 71 3.79 -10.01 8.28
C GLY A 71 2.92 -10.90 9.14
N THR A 72 2.01 -10.29 9.87
CA THR A 72 1.00 -11.00 10.65
C THR A 72 -0.17 -11.34 9.74
N GLN A 73 -0.60 -12.61 9.73
CA GLN A 73 -1.73 -13.02 8.91
C GLN A 73 -3.02 -12.38 9.42
N VAL A 74 -3.72 -11.71 8.53
CA VAL A 74 -4.97 -11.02 8.86
C VAL A 74 -6.01 -11.25 7.77
N GLN A 75 -7.26 -11.01 8.13
CA GLN A 75 -8.35 -10.86 7.17
C GLN A 75 -8.66 -9.37 7.10
N LEU A 76 -8.41 -8.79 5.95
CA LEU A 76 -8.58 -7.36 5.75
C LEU A 76 -9.89 -7.08 5.02
N ARG A 77 -10.65 -6.10 5.50
CA ARG A 77 -11.86 -5.65 4.81
C ARG A 77 -11.66 -4.21 4.36
N THR A 78 -11.88 -3.97 3.08
CA THR A 78 -11.68 -2.67 2.45
C THR A 78 -12.95 -2.20 1.76
N ARG A 79 -13.01 -0.90 1.48
CA ARG A 79 -14.15 -0.29 0.78
C ARG A 79 -14.21 -0.68 -0.69
N TYR A 80 -13.06 -0.93 -1.32
CA TYR A 80 -12.99 -1.10 -2.77
C TYR A 80 -12.92 -2.56 -3.22
N LEU A 81 -12.47 -3.47 -2.36
CA LEU A 81 -12.26 -4.87 -2.76
C LEU A 81 -12.99 -5.86 -1.86
N GLY A 82 -13.62 -5.40 -0.78
CA GLY A 82 -14.25 -6.28 0.18
C GLY A 82 -13.22 -6.93 1.09
N SER A 83 -13.43 -8.20 1.41
CA SER A 83 -12.62 -8.92 2.39
C SER A 83 -11.65 -9.87 1.71
N PHE A 84 -10.40 -9.89 2.15
CA PHE A 84 -9.39 -10.78 1.59
C PHE A 84 -8.27 -11.02 2.61
N PRO A 85 -7.57 -12.16 2.50
CA PRO A 85 -6.44 -12.45 3.39
C PRO A 85 -5.20 -11.67 2.96
N ALA A 86 -4.40 -11.26 3.93
CA ALA A 86 -3.16 -10.54 3.68
C ALA A 86 -2.19 -10.76 4.84
N ALA A 87 -0.93 -10.43 4.62
CA ALA A 87 0.06 -10.38 5.68
C ALA A 87 0.30 -8.91 6.01
N LEU A 88 -0.04 -8.50 7.23
CA LEU A 88 0.13 -7.13 7.68
C LEU A 88 1.57 -6.91 8.12
N VAL A 89 2.27 -6.02 7.42
CA VAL A 89 3.68 -5.70 7.67
C VAL A 89 3.81 -4.55 8.64
N ARG A 90 3.00 -3.50 8.46
CA ARG A 90 3.12 -2.28 9.24
C ARG A 90 1.81 -1.51 9.25
N THR A 91 1.56 -0.84 10.37
CA THR A 91 0.50 0.16 10.46
C THR A 91 1.13 1.52 10.71
N GLY A 92 0.84 2.49 9.85
CA GLY A 92 1.27 3.86 10.02
C GLY A 92 0.17 4.72 10.62
N ILE A 93 0.37 6.03 10.65
CA ILE A 93 -0.66 6.93 11.20
C ILE A 93 -1.86 7.11 10.26
N ASP A 94 -1.65 6.92 8.94
CA ASP A 94 -2.71 7.11 7.95
C ASP A 94 -2.68 6.06 6.82
N PHE A 95 -2.02 4.93 7.05
CA PHE A 95 -1.92 3.85 6.07
C PHE A 95 -1.62 2.52 6.73
N ILE A 96 -1.80 1.46 5.95
CA ILE A 96 -1.28 0.13 6.30
C ILE A 96 -0.41 -0.37 5.16
N GLU A 97 0.50 -1.27 5.49
CA GLU A 97 1.41 -1.89 4.55
C GLU A 97 1.22 -3.39 4.62
N ILE A 98 0.91 -4.01 3.48
CA ILE A 98 0.58 -5.43 3.43
C ILE A 98 1.32 -6.15 2.32
N LEU A 99 1.41 -7.46 2.46
CA LEU A 99 1.78 -8.37 1.38
C LEU A 99 0.53 -9.17 1.05
N VAL A 100 0.21 -9.29 -0.22
CA VAL A 100 -0.97 -10.00 -0.67
C VAL A 100 -0.66 -10.80 -1.94
N SER A 101 -1.19 -12.03 -2.00
CA SER A 101 -1.08 -12.88 -3.18
C SER A 101 -2.38 -12.80 -3.95
N ARG A 102 -2.34 -12.33 -5.20
CA ARG A 102 -3.52 -12.15 -6.04
C ARG A 102 -3.52 -12.96 -7.32
N GLN A 103 -2.36 -13.50 -7.68
CA GLN A 103 -2.20 -14.25 -8.93
C GLN A 103 -2.33 -15.73 -8.64
N GLU A 104 -3.26 -16.38 -9.32
CA GLU A 104 -3.43 -17.82 -9.20
C GLU A 104 -2.38 -18.61 -9.98
N GLU A 105 -1.82 -18.00 -11.03
CA GLU A 105 -0.86 -18.65 -11.92
C GLU A 105 0.59 -18.47 -11.52
N GLU A 106 0.89 -17.41 -10.78
CA GLU A 106 2.23 -17.16 -10.25
C GLU A 106 2.07 -16.78 -8.80
N GLU A 107 2.81 -17.42 -7.91
CA GLU A 107 2.79 -17.12 -6.50
C GLU A 107 3.49 -15.78 -6.24
N GLU A 108 3.08 -14.74 -6.93
CA GLU A 108 3.62 -13.40 -6.74
C GLU A 108 2.94 -12.71 -5.57
N GLU A 109 3.75 -12.35 -4.59
CA GLU A 109 3.29 -11.49 -3.54
C GLU A 109 3.44 -10.04 -3.99
N LEU A 110 2.38 -9.28 -3.83
CA LEU A 110 2.40 -7.84 -4.07
C LEU A 110 2.60 -7.14 -2.75
N TRP A 111 3.46 -6.14 -2.75
CA TRP A 111 3.69 -5.28 -1.60
C TRP A 111 2.87 -4.02 -1.79
N VAL A 112 1.88 -3.80 -0.93
CA VAL A 112 0.86 -2.78 -1.15
C VAL A 112 0.75 -1.84 0.05
N LEU A 113 0.67 -0.55 -0.24
CA LEU A 113 0.30 0.46 0.74
C LEU A 113 -1.17 0.82 0.52
N ILE A 114 -1.95 0.81 1.58
CA ILE A 114 -3.37 1.15 1.51
C ILE A 114 -3.63 2.33 2.44
N PRO A 115 -4.14 3.46 1.91
CA PRO A 115 -4.55 4.57 2.76
C PRO A 115 -5.60 4.12 3.76
N LEU A 116 -5.50 4.62 4.97
CA LEU A 116 -6.34 4.15 6.07
C LEU A 116 -7.83 4.41 5.83
N ASN A 117 -8.18 5.44 5.05
CA ASN A 117 -9.57 5.72 4.72
C ASN A 117 -10.21 4.64 3.83
N GLN A 118 -9.43 3.72 3.28
CA GLN A 118 -9.94 2.59 2.50
C GLN A 118 -10.16 1.34 3.35
N VAL A 119 -9.68 1.34 4.57
CA VAL A 119 -9.74 0.17 5.45
C VAL A 119 -10.97 0.24 6.33
N ILE A 120 -11.76 -0.84 6.33
CA ILE A 120 -12.94 -0.96 7.20
C ILE A 120 -12.57 -1.70 8.47
N SER A 121 -11.91 -2.85 8.35
CA SER A 121 -11.54 -3.66 9.51
C SER A 121 -10.35 -4.55 9.23
N ILE A 122 -9.67 -4.92 10.31
CA ILE A 122 -8.56 -5.89 10.28
C ILE A 122 -8.87 -6.92 11.36
N GLU A 123 -8.91 -8.18 10.96
CA GLU A 123 -9.16 -9.29 11.88
C GLU A 123 -7.94 -10.21 11.89
N GLU A 124 -7.42 -10.52 13.06
CA GLU A 124 -6.32 -11.47 13.17
C GLU A 124 -6.79 -12.86 12.78
N ALA A 125 -5.98 -13.53 12.00
CA ALA A 125 -6.28 -14.89 11.57
C ALA A 125 -5.95 -15.91 12.66
#